data_72dbb3410e91ec95f0e9151ce4e9f914
#
_entry.id   72dbb3410e91ec95f0e9151ce4e9f914
#
_cell.length_a   1.000
_cell.length_b   1.000
_cell.length_c   1.000
_cell.angle_alpha   90.00
_cell.angle_beta   90.00
_cell.angle_gamma   90.00
#
_symmetry.space_group_name_H-M   'P 1'
#
loop_
_entity.id
_entity.type
_entity.pdbx_description
1 polymer ?
#
loop_
_entity_poly.entity_id
_entity_poly.type
_entity_poly.pdbx_seq_one_letter_code
_entity_poly.pdbx_strand_id
1 'polypeptide(L)'
;VILGIGNDVVDIRRIEQTIERHGERFLERVFTSVERAKAERRTPRIRAATYAKRFAAKEAAAKALGTGFRAGVFFRDLGVVNLRSGQPTMEMTGGAAARLAAITPPGHVAQVALTMTDEYPYASAVVIISAVPSPG
;
A
#
# COMPACT_ATOMS: atom_id res chain seq x y z
N VAL A 1 -8.32 -7.26 -17.92
CA VAL A 1 -8.86 -5.89 -17.99
C VAL A 1 -8.38 -5.11 -16.77
N ILE A 2 -7.98 -3.87 -16.99
CA ILE A 2 -7.53 -3.01 -15.89
C ILE A 2 -8.76 -2.37 -15.24
N LEU A 3 -8.86 -2.54 -13.93
CA LEU A 3 -9.97 -1.99 -13.12
C LEU A 3 -9.59 -0.65 -12.47
N GLY A 4 -8.31 -0.45 -12.20
CA GLY A 4 -7.85 0.79 -11.59
C GLY A 4 -6.35 0.91 -11.62
N ILE A 5 -5.89 2.14 -11.57
CA ILE A 5 -4.45 2.45 -11.51
C ILE A 5 -4.29 3.62 -10.53
N GLY A 6 -3.24 3.56 -9.75
CA GLY A 6 -2.90 4.63 -8.84
C GLY A 6 -1.42 4.80 -8.71
N ASN A 7 -0.99 6.02 -8.48
CA ASN A 7 0.39 6.32 -8.16
C ASN A 7 0.43 7.36 -7.06
N ASP A 8 1.53 7.39 -6.34
CA ASP A 8 1.74 8.40 -5.33
C ASP A 8 3.23 8.65 -5.15
N VAL A 9 3.56 9.88 -4.79
CA VAL A 9 4.92 10.30 -4.45
C VAL A 9 4.87 10.97 -3.09
N VAL A 10 5.75 10.59 -2.20
CA VAL A 10 5.81 11.15 -0.86
C VAL A 10 7.24 11.63 -0.56
N ASP A 11 7.33 12.71 0.20
CA ASP A 11 8.61 13.21 0.70
C ASP A 11 8.96 12.44 1.98
N ILE A 12 10.06 11.70 1.95
CA ILE A 12 10.51 10.87 3.07
C ILE A 12 10.70 11.73 4.33
N ARG A 13 11.15 12.97 4.18
CA ARG A 13 11.36 13.88 5.31
C ARG A 13 10.07 14.18 6.05
N ARG A 14 8.94 14.25 5.34
CA ARG A 14 7.61 14.44 5.96
C ARG A 14 7.21 13.23 6.78
N ILE A 15 7.52 12.04 6.29
CA ILE A 15 7.27 10.80 7.03
C ILE A 15 8.14 10.75 8.28
N GLU A 16 9.42 11.10 8.16
CA GLU A 16 10.33 11.19 9.31
C GLU A 16 9.79 12.14 10.38
N GLN A 17 9.35 13.34 9.96
CA GLN A 17 8.78 14.34 10.86
C GLN A 17 7.50 13.86 11.52
N THR A 18 6.65 13.16 10.77
CA THR A 18 5.40 12.63 11.30
C THR A 18 5.66 11.54 12.34
N ILE A 19 6.62 10.66 12.07
CA ILE A 19 7.02 9.62 13.03
C ILE A 19 7.61 10.26 14.28
N GLU A 20 8.46 11.27 14.13
CA GLU A 20 9.06 11.97 15.26
C GLU A 20 8.00 12.68 16.11
N ARG A 21 7.02 13.31 15.47
CA ARG A 21 5.97 14.07 16.17
C ARG A 21 4.91 13.19 16.83
N HIS A 22 4.48 12.13 16.16
CA HIS A 22 3.34 11.33 16.58
C HIS A 22 3.70 9.89 16.99
N GLY A 23 4.88 9.41 16.61
CA GLY A 23 5.42 8.11 17.04
C GLY A 23 4.47 6.93 16.81
N GLU A 24 4.24 6.17 17.88
CA GLU A 24 3.43 4.96 17.85
C GLU A 24 2.01 5.19 17.32
N ARG A 25 1.41 6.33 17.62
CA ARG A 25 0.04 6.61 17.16
C ARG A 25 -0.05 6.61 15.64
N PHE A 26 0.92 7.24 14.97
CA PHE A 26 0.97 7.26 13.51
C PHE A 26 1.25 5.86 12.94
N LEU A 27 2.27 5.19 13.48
CA LEU A 27 2.68 3.89 12.99
C LEU A 27 1.56 2.86 13.15
N GLU A 28 0.91 2.82 14.31
CA GLU A 28 -0.18 1.89 14.58
C GLU A 28 -1.40 2.16 13.69
N ARG A 29 -1.70 3.41 13.43
CA ARG A 29 -2.86 3.80 12.61
C ARG A 29 -2.68 3.46 11.13
N VAL A 30 -1.47 3.58 10.61
CA VAL A 30 -1.20 3.50 9.18
C VAL A 30 -0.65 2.15 8.75
N PHE A 31 0.24 1.56 9.55
CA PHE A 31 1.01 0.40 9.11
C PHE A 31 0.60 -0.89 9.82
N THR A 32 0.64 -1.99 9.05
CA THR A 32 0.38 -3.33 9.60
C THR A 32 1.59 -3.80 10.41
N SER A 33 1.40 -4.85 11.22
CA SER A 33 2.49 -5.42 12.00
C SER A 33 3.60 -5.97 11.11
N VAL A 34 3.26 -6.52 9.95
CA VAL A 34 4.24 -7.03 8.98
C VAL A 34 5.10 -5.89 8.43
N GLU A 35 4.48 -4.79 8.06
CA GLU A 35 5.19 -3.60 7.56
C GLU A 35 6.10 -3.02 8.62
N ARG A 36 5.62 -2.92 9.86
CA ARG A 36 6.39 -2.40 10.97
C ARG A 36 7.59 -3.28 11.29
N ALA A 37 7.39 -4.58 11.33
CA ALA A 37 8.49 -5.51 11.59
C ALA A 37 9.61 -5.36 10.55
N LYS A 38 9.26 -5.18 9.30
CA LYS A 38 10.25 -5.00 8.24
C LYS A 38 11.01 -3.68 8.38
N ALA A 39 10.32 -2.58 8.64
CA ALA A 39 10.92 -1.26 8.76
C ALA A 39 11.81 -1.13 10.00
N GLU A 40 11.36 -1.68 11.13
CA GLU A 40 12.08 -1.55 12.40
C GLU A 40 13.40 -2.30 12.46
N ARG A 41 13.64 -3.21 11.53
CA ARG A 41 14.93 -3.91 11.43
C ARG A 41 16.00 -3.10 10.71
N ARG A 42 15.66 -1.93 10.19
CA ARG A 42 16.56 -1.12 9.36
C ARG A 42 17.21 0.00 10.14
N THR A 43 18.31 0.51 9.60
CA THR A 43 18.95 1.73 10.13
C THR A 43 17.97 2.90 10.00
N PRO A 44 18.12 3.98 10.78
CA PRO A 44 17.12 5.06 10.81
C PRO A 44 16.75 5.63 9.45
N ARG A 45 17.71 5.85 8.56
CA ARG A 45 17.45 6.41 7.24
C ARG A 45 16.68 5.43 6.35
N ILE A 46 17.08 4.16 6.36
CA ILE A 46 16.41 3.11 5.58
C ILE A 46 15.03 2.82 6.19
N ARG A 47 14.92 2.90 7.52
CA ARG A 47 13.65 2.75 8.23
C ARG A 47 12.62 3.75 7.71
N ALA A 48 12.98 5.03 7.67
CA ALA A 48 12.07 6.07 7.19
C ALA A 48 11.67 5.86 5.73
N ALA A 49 12.62 5.50 4.87
CA ALA A 49 12.35 5.22 3.46
C ALA A 49 11.45 3.98 3.30
N THR A 50 11.63 2.96 4.14
CA THR A 50 10.80 1.75 4.12
C THR A 50 9.35 2.09 4.47
N TYR A 51 9.11 2.91 5.48
CA TYR A 51 7.77 3.39 5.81
C TYR A 51 7.20 4.28 4.71
N ALA A 52 8.00 5.17 4.17
CA ALA A 52 7.56 6.11 3.14
C ALA A 52 7.10 5.40 1.87
N LYS A 53 7.83 4.37 1.42
CA LYS A 53 7.41 3.57 0.26
C LYS A 53 6.08 2.89 0.51
N ARG A 54 5.88 2.34 1.70
CA ARG A 54 4.62 1.67 2.06
C ARG A 54 3.48 2.65 2.20
N PHE A 55 3.75 3.82 2.74
CA PHE A 55 2.76 4.90 2.78
C PHE A 55 2.31 5.28 1.35
N ALA A 56 3.27 5.49 0.45
CA ALA A 56 2.97 5.79 -0.95
C ALA A 56 2.17 4.67 -1.61
N ALA A 57 2.49 3.40 -1.32
CA ALA A 57 1.77 2.25 -1.85
C ALA A 57 0.30 2.23 -1.40
N LYS A 58 0.03 2.57 -0.14
CA LYS A 58 -1.33 2.62 0.39
C LYS A 58 -2.14 3.74 -0.28
N GLU A 59 -1.54 4.92 -0.43
CA GLU A 59 -2.16 6.03 -1.13
C GLU A 59 -2.45 5.67 -2.59
N ALA A 60 -1.50 5.05 -3.27
CA ALA A 60 -1.67 4.60 -4.65
C ALA A 60 -2.77 3.55 -4.77
N ALA A 61 -2.84 2.61 -3.84
CA ALA A 61 -3.88 1.58 -3.82
C ALA A 61 -5.27 2.18 -3.61
N ALA A 62 -5.40 3.14 -2.71
CA ALA A 62 -6.67 3.82 -2.46
C ALA A 62 -7.14 4.58 -3.70
N LYS A 63 -6.21 5.19 -4.44
CA LYS A 63 -6.52 5.82 -5.73
C LYS A 63 -6.97 4.80 -6.76
N ALA A 64 -6.27 3.65 -6.84
CA ALA A 64 -6.63 2.58 -7.77
C ALA A 64 -8.01 2.01 -7.50
N LEU A 65 -8.41 1.93 -6.21
CA LEU A 65 -9.76 1.50 -5.82
C LEU A 65 -10.84 2.54 -6.16
N GLY A 66 -10.43 3.77 -6.44
CA GLY A 66 -11.32 4.87 -6.77
C GLY A 66 -12.00 5.52 -5.58
N THR A 67 -11.68 5.11 -4.37
CA THR A 67 -12.32 5.63 -3.16
C THR A 67 -11.47 6.64 -2.40
N GLY A 68 -10.14 6.59 -2.56
CA GLY A 68 -9.27 7.20 -1.58
C GLY A 68 -9.53 6.54 -0.22
N PHE A 69 -9.35 7.29 0.87
CA PHE A 69 -9.60 6.77 2.22
C PHE A 69 -11.02 7.13 2.67
N ARG A 70 -12.00 6.75 1.84
CA ARG A 70 -13.44 6.92 2.08
C ARG A 70 -14.12 5.57 1.96
N ALA A 71 -15.41 5.54 2.25
CA ALA A 71 -16.25 4.35 2.07
C ALA A 71 -15.71 3.11 2.81
N GLY A 72 -15.14 3.32 3.99
CA GLY A 72 -14.64 2.22 4.82
C GLY A 72 -13.27 1.68 4.44
N VAL A 73 -12.54 2.37 3.56
CA VAL A 73 -11.17 1.98 3.19
C VAL A 73 -10.18 2.68 4.12
N PHE A 74 -9.45 1.91 4.89
CA PHE A 74 -8.47 2.41 5.87
C PHE A 74 -7.06 1.98 5.50
N PHE A 75 -6.06 2.74 5.98
CA PHE A 75 -4.65 2.46 5.69
C PHE A 75 -4.26 1.02 6.02
N ARG A 76 -4.68 0.49 7.16
CA ARG A 76 -4.31 -0.87 7.59
C ARG A 76 -4.98 -1.97 6.78
N ASP A 77 -6.01 -1.64 6.00
CA ASP A 77 -6.64 -2.58 5.09
C ASP A 77 -5.81 -2.83 3.82
N LEU A 78 -4.75 -2.05 3.62
CA LEU A 78 -3.90 -2.07 2.44
C LEU A 78 -2.49 -2.48 2.84
N GLY A 79 -2.31 -3.77 3.15
CA GLY A 79 -1.05 -4.28 3.68
C GLY A 79 -0.05 -4.65 2.60
N VAL A 80 1.13 -4.05 2.64
CA VAL A 80 2.23 -4.41 1.75
C VAL A 80 2.97 -5.59 2.35
N VAL A 81 3.05 -6.68 1.60
CA VAL A 81 3.77 -7.89 1.98
C VAL A 81 4.70 -8.29 0.84
N ASN A 82 5.68 -9.11 1.14
CA ASN A 82 6.59 -9.63 0.12
C ASN A 82 6.29 -11.07 -0.17
N LEU A 83 6.26 -11.42 -1.46
CA LEU A 83 6.23 -12.80 -1.89
C LEU A 83 7.55 -13.49 -1.56
N ARG A 84 7.56 -14.80 -1.65
CA ARG A 84 8.76 -15.60 -1.42
C ARG A 84 9.94 -15.18 -2.30
N SER A 85 9.64 -14.69 -3.52
CA SER A 85 10.64 -14.15 -4.45
C SER A 85 11.25 -12.82 -4.00
N GLY A 86 10.67 -12.17 -2.99
CA GLY A 86 11.04 -10.82 -2.56
C GLY A 86 10.21 -9.73 -3.21
N GLN A 87 9.45 -10.05 -4.26
CA GLN A 87 8.60 -9.09 -4.93
C GLN A 87 7.49 -8.61 -4.00
N PRO A 88 7.27 -7.28 -3.90
CA PRO A 88 6.17 -6.77 -3.08
C PRO A 88 4.81 -7.05 -3.71
N THR A 89 3.83 -7.28 -2.86
CA THR A 89 2.44 -7.37 -3.26
C THR A 89 1.58 -6.74 -2.16
N MET A 90 0.28 -6.70 -2.39
CA MET A 90 -0.63 -6.07 -1.43
C MET A 90 -1.74 -7.03 -1.06
N GLU A 91 -1.96 -7.16 0.26
CA GLU A 91 -3.13 -7.83 0.82
C GLU A 91 -4.16 -6.79 1.17
N MET A 92 -5.36 -6.94 0.62
CA MET A 92 -6.48 -6.07 0.94
C MET A 92 -7.42 -6.79 1.90
N THR A 93 -7.79 -6.10 2.97
CA THR A 93 -8.70 -6.63 3.99
C THR A 93 -9.83 -5.62 4.24
N GLY A 94 -10.78 -5.98 5.08
CA GLY A 94 -11.84 -5.06 5.51
C GLY A 94 -12.54 -4.35 4.36
N GLY A 95 -12.71 -3.04 4.49
CA GLY A 95 -13.38 -2.22 3.49
C GLY A 95 -12.68 -2.18 2.14
N ALA A 96 -11.34 -2.29 2.12
CA ALA A 96 -10.59 -2.37 0.87
C ALA A 96 -10.90 -3.65 0.12
N ALA A 97 -10.98 -4.79 0.82
CA ALA A 97 -11.35 -6.07 0.21
C ALA A 97 -12.79 -6.01 -0.33
N ALA A 98 -13.70 -5.41 0.41
CA ALA A 98 -15.09 -5.24 -0.02
C ALA A 98 -15.19 -4.39 -1.29
N ARG A 99 -14.43 -3.29 -1.34
CA ARG A 99 -14.40 -2.43 -2.52
C ARG A 99 -13.81 -3.16 -3.72
N LEU A 100 -12.71 -3.90 -3.50
CA LEU A 100 -12.08 -4.69 -4.57
C LEU A 100 -13.08 -5.68 -5.16
N ALA A 101 -13.82 -6.38 -4.32
CA ALA A 101 -14.85 -7.30 -4.76
C ALA A 101 -15.93 -6.59 -5.56
N ALA A 102 -16.35 -5.39 -5.12
CA ALA A 102 -17.41 -4.62 -5.77
C ALA A 102 -17.03 -4.17 -7.19
N ILE A 103 -15.76 -3.88 -7.43
CA ILE A 103 -15.29 -3.45 -8.76
C ILE A 103 -14.86 -4.60 -9.66
N THR A 104 -14.79 -5.82 -9.12
CA THR A 104 -14.41 -7.00 -9.90
C THR A 104 -15.62 -7.55 -10.63
N PRO A 105 -15.57 -7.67 -11.98
CA PRO A 105 -16.72 -8.18 -12.73
C PRO A 105 -17.05 -9.63 -12.36
N PRO A 106 -18.31 -10.03 -12.52
CA PRO A 106 -18.69 -11.43 -12.33
C PRO A 106 -17.83 -12.36 -13.17
N GLY A 107 -17.48 -13.52 -12.62
CA GLY A 107 -16.67 -14.50 -13.33
C GLY A 107 -15.20 -14.16 -13.45
N HIS A 108 -14.74 -13.16 -12.71
CA HIS A 108 -13.35 -12.71 -12.72
C HIS A 108 -12.74 -12.73 -11.32
N VAL A 109 -11.43 -12.75 -11.26
CA VAL A 109 -10.65 -12.56 -10.03
C VAL A 109 -9.78 -11.32 -10.21
N ALA A 110 -9.69 -10.54 -9.14
CA ALA A 110 -8.84 -9.35 -9.13
C ALA A 110 -7.40 -9.73 -8.83
N GLN A 111 -6.50 -9.04 -9.49
CA GLN A 111 -5.06 -9.13 -9.22
C GLN A 111 -4.54 -7.73 -8.93
N VAL A 112 -3.69 -7.60 -7.92
CA VAL A 112 -3.08 -6.33 -7.55
C VAL A 112 -1.59 -6.41 -7.79
N ALA A 113 -1.10 -5.55 -8.69
CA ALA A 113 0.31 -5.42 -8.98
C ALA A 113 0.82 -4.13 -8.31
N LEU A 114 2.01 -4.19 -7.75
CA LEU A 114 2.60 -3.09 -6.99
C LEU A 114 4.08 -2.98 -7.30
N THR A 115 4.54 -1.75 -7.52
CA THR A 115 5.96 -1.45 -7.51
C THR A 115 6.20 -0.22 -6.64
N MET A 116 7.32 -0.22 -5.94
CA MET A 116 7.72 0.87 -5.07
C MET A 116 9.18 1.20 -5.33
N THR A 117 9.51 2.48 -5.23
CA THR A 117 10.89 2.91 -5.35
C THR A 117 11.14 4.09 -4.43
N ASP A 118 12.39 4.28 -4.04
CA ASP A 118 12.79 5.47 -3.31
C ASP A 118 14.09 6.01 -3.90
N GLU A 119 14.14 7.32 -3.97
CA GLU A 119 15.35 8.07 -4.28
C GLU A 119 15.28 9.32 -3.42
N TYR A 120 16.08 9.31 -2.36
CA TYR A 120 16.00 10.34 -1.33
C TYR A 120 16.05 11.74 -1.96
N PRO A 121 15.15 12.66 -1.62
CA PRO A 121 14.23 12.57 -0.49
C PRO A 121 12.83 12.01 -0.82
N TYR A 122 12.64 11.36 -1.96
CA TYR A 122 11.32 10.93 -2.40
C TYR A 122 11.16 9.41 -2.39
N ALA A 123 9.94 8.98 -2.16
CA ALA A 123 9.51 7.61 -2.34
C ALA A 123 8.25 7.61 -3.19
N SER A 124 8.08 6.60 -4.02
CA SER A 124 6.91 6.51 -4.88
C SER A 124 6.43 5.08 -5.02
N ALA A 125 5.18 4.94 -5.43
CA ALA A 125 4.57 3.64 -5.66
C ALA A 125 3.57 3.74 -6.81
N VAL A 126 3.42 2.62 -7.53
CA VAL A 126 2.39 2.45 -8.55
C VAL A 126 1.64 1.18 -8.22
N VAL A 127 0.31 1.24 -8.27
CA VAL A 127 -0.58 0.10 -8.06
C VAL A 127 -1.48 -0.04 -9.28
N ILE A 128 -1.56 -1.25 -9.80
CA ILE A 128 -2.47 -1.58 -10.89
C ILE A 128 -3.37 -2.72 -10.41
N ILE A 129 -4.67 -2.50 -10.50
CA ILE A 129 -5.67 -3.52 -10.21
C ILE A 129 -6.21 -4.01 -11.56
N SER A 130 -6.14 -5.31 -11.80
CA SER A 130 -6.65 -5.92 -13.01
C SER A 130 -7.57 -7.08 -12.67
N ALA A 131 -8.40 -7.46 -13.63
CA ALA A 131 -9.26 -8.63 -13.49
C ALA A 131 -8.94 -9.61 -14.60
N VAL A 132 -8.88 -10.87 -14.22
CA VAL A 132 -8.71 -11.98 -15.16
C VAL A 132 -9.87 -12.95 -14.99
N PRO A 133 -10.25 -13.73 -16.04
CA PRO A 133 -11.31 -14.72 -15.90
C PRO A 133 -11.00 -15.71 -14.80
N SER A 134 -12.00 -16.07 -14.01
CA SER A 134 -11.87 -17.11 -13.00
C SER A 134 -11.55 -18.43 -13.68
N PRO A 135 -10.65 -19.25 -13.07
CA PRO A 135 -10.43 -20.60 -13.59
C PRO A 135 -11.72 -21.42 -13.48
N GLY A 136 -12.13 -21.89 -14.58
CA GLY A 136 -13.20 -22.81 -14.83
C GLY A 136 -14.35 -23.03 -13.97
#